data_b0d5ae0cdabfa074dde8aee1a6d5cee6
#
_entry.id   b0d5ae0cdabfa074dde8aee1a6d5cee6
#
_cell.length_a   1.000
_cell.length_b   1.000
_cell.length_c   1.000
_cell.angle_alpha   90.00
_cell.angle_beta   90.00
_cell.angle_gamma   90.00
#
_symmetry.space_group_name_H-M   'P 1'
#
loop_
_entity.id
_entity.type
_entity.pdbx_description
1 polymer ?
#
loop_
_entity_poly.entity_id
_entity_poly.type
_entity_poly.pdbx_seq_one_letter_code
_entity_poly.pdbx_strand_id
1 'polypeptide(L)'
;MTERELVYVAWVTAMAYLRIATHPTIFASPLSPEEAMANLERLLALPHVRVLSEEDGFWTVYQQVTRGLTVRGNLVPDAHLAALLRQHGIARLYTNDTDFLKFPFLDVKNPFA
;
A
#
# COMPACT_ATOMS: atom_id res chain seq x y z
N MET A 1 -11.77 -14.45 -11.14
CA MET A 1 -10.35 -14.50 -11.43
C MET A 1 -9.98 -15.92 -11.75
N THR A 2 -9.65 -16.13 -12.97
CA THR A 2 -9.38 -17.47 -13.43
C THR A 2 -8.04 -17.94 -12.95
N GLU A 3 -7.07 -17.09 -13.10
CA GLU A 3 -5.76 -17.39 -12.62
C GLU A 3 -5.48 -16.53 -11.43
N ARG A 4 -4.56 -16.97 -10.67
CA ARG A 4 -4.15 -16.17 -9.57
C ARG A 4 -3.35 -15.01 -10.09
N GLU A 5 -3.98 -13.86 -10.08
CA GLU A 5 -3.25 -12.64 -10.28
C GLU A 5 -2.30 -12.44 -9.10
N LEU A 6 -1.13 -11.91 -9.41
CA LEU A 6 -0.21 -11.55 -8.34
C LEU A 6 -0.77 -10.38 -7.55
N VAL A 7 -0.72 -10.51 -6.24
CA VAL A 7 -1.13 -9.46 -5.31
C VAL A 7 0.13 -8.92 -4.65
N TYR A 8 0.28 -7.60 -4.70
CA TYR A 8 1.48 -6.95 -4.18
C TYR A 8 1.15 -6.19 -2.90
N VAL A 9 1.98 -6.38 -1.89
CA VAL A 9 1.81 -5.74 -0.59
C VAL A 9 3.10 -4.99 -0.28
N ALA A 10 2.99 -3.68 -0.06
CA ALA A 10 4.14 -2.89 0.36
C ALA A 10 4.36 -3.06 1.85
N TRP A 11 5.63 -3.03 2.27
CA TRP A 11 5.92 -3.14 3.70
C TRP A 11 5.24 -2.05 4.51
N VAL A 12 5.17 -0.82 3.97
CA VAL A 12 4.50 0.28 4.67
C VAL A 12 3.03 -0.05 4.91
N THR A 13 2.38 -0.72 3.96
CA THR A 13 0.98 -1.14 4.10
C THR A 13 0.85 -2.24 5.14
N ALA A 14 1.76 -3.21 5.14
CA ALA A 14 1.76 -4.28 6.13
C ALA A 14 1.92 -3.74 7.54
N MET A 15 2.83 -2.79 7.72
CA MET A 15 3.04 -2.19 9.03
C MET A 15 1.83 -1.35 9.46
N ALA A 16 1.18 -0.68 8.52
CA ALA A 16 -0.04 0.06 8.82
C ALA A 16 -1.14 -0.87 9.31
N TYR A 17 -1.26 -2.06 8.71
CA TYR A 17 -2.22 -3.04 9.20
C TYR A 17 -1.95 -3.41 10.66
N LEU A 18 -0.68 -3.70 10.99
CA LEU A 18 -0.34 -4.06 12.38
C LEU A 18 -0.71 -2.93 13.34
N ARG A 19 -0.43 -1.70 12.96
CA ARG A 19 -0.72 -0.55 13.80
C ARG A 19 -2.22 -0.38 14.04
N ILE A 20 -3.01 -0.51 12.98
CA ILE A 20 -4.44 -0.26 13.06
C ILE A 20 -5.15 -1.41 13.77
N ALA A 21 -4.81 -2.65 13.43
CA ALA A 21 -5.50 -3.82 13.96
C ALA A 21 -5.31 -3.98 15.46
N THR A 22 -4.22 -3.46 16.00
CA THR A 22 -3.91 -3.57 17.42
C THR A 22 -4.23 -2.31 18.22
N HIS A 23 -4.80 -1.29 17.59
CA HIS A 23 -4.98 0.02 18.22
C HIS A 23 -6.25 0.04 19.09
N PRO A 24 -6.12 0.27 20.40
CA PRO A 24 -7.29 0.16 21.30
C PRO A 24 -8.34 1.26 21.11
N THR A 25 -7.96 2.41 20.53
CA THR A 25 -8.94 3.48 20.30
C THR A 25 -9.66 3.33 18.96
N ILE A 26 -9.15 2.49 18.04
CA ILE A 26 -9.80 2.27 16.75
C ILE A 26 -10.82 1.14 16.87
N PHE A 27 -10.46 0.07 17.57
CA PHE A 27 -11.34 -1.08 17.75
C PHE A 27 -11.67 -1.27 19.22
N ALA A 28 -12.94 -1.60 19.50
CA ALA A 28 -13.37 -1.93 20.85
C ALA A 28 -12.65 -3.18 21.35
N SER A 29 -12.40 -4.13 20.46
CA SER A 29 -11.67 -5.36 20.77
C SER A 29 -10.53 -5.51 19.78
N PRO A 30 -9.41 -4.81 20.01
CA PRO A 30 -8.29 -4.91 19.07
C PRO A 30 -7.65 -6.29 19.13
N LEU A 31 -6.99 -6.66 18.04
CA LEU A 31 -6.20 -7.89 18.03
C LEU A 31 -4.97 -7.71 18.91
N SER A 32 -4.50 -8.82 19.49
CA SER A 32 -3.19 -8.79 20.13
C SER A 32 -2.10 -8.64 19.06
N PRO A 33 -0.92 -8.17 19.44
CA PRO A 33 0.18 -8.13 18.47
C PRO A 33 0.46 -9.49 17.86
N GLU A 34 0.38 -10.57 18.64
CA GLU A 34 0.62 -11.91 18.14
C GLU A 34 -0.42 -12.34 17.12
N GLU A 35 -1.70 -12.01 17.38
CA GLU A 35 -2.76 -12.33 16.45
C GLU A 35 -2.62 -11.56 15.14
N ALA A 36 -2.31 -10.28 15.24
CA ALA A 36 -2.13 -9.45 14.05
C ALA A 36 -0.95 -9.93 13.21
N MET A 37 0.16 -10.27 13.86
CA MET A 37 1.32 -10.78 13.14
C MET A 37 1.04 -12.13 12.49
N ALA A 38 0.30 -13.00 13.16
CA ALA A 38 -0.06 -14.29 12.58
C ALA A 38 -0.95 -14.13 11.35
N ASN A 39 -1.89 -13.16 11.39
CA ASN A 39 -2.73 -12.88 10.24
C ASN A 39 -1.90 -12.39 9.06
N LEU A 40 -0.97 -11.48 9.32
CA LEU A 40 -0.10 -10.95 8.28
C LEU A 40 0.79 -12.05 7.71
N GLU A 41 1.35 -12.88 8.56
CA GLU A 41 2.22 -13.96 8.12
C GLU A 41 1.47 -14.92 7.19
N ARG A 42 0.22 -15.24 7.50
CA ARG A 42 -0.59 -16.10 6.63
C ARG A 42 -0.79 -15.47 5.27
N LEU A 43 -1.05 -14.16 5.22
CA LEU A 43 -1.20 -13.45 3.96
C LEU A 43 0.10 -13.50 3.15
N LEU A 44 1.21 -13.19 3.79
CA LEU A 44 2.50 -13.13 3.09
C LEU A 44 2.98 -14.49 2.60
N ALA A 45 2.47 -15.57 3.20
CA ALA A 45 2.84 -16.93 2.81
C ALA A 45 2.05 -17.45 1.63
N LEU A 46 1.00 -16.76 1.20
CA LEU A 46 0.21 -17.20 0.06
C LEU A 46 1.05 -17.15 -1.22
N PRO A 47 0.95 -18.16 -2.08
CA PRO A 47 1.87 -18.27 -3.22
C PRO A 47 1.72 -17.16 -4.25
N HIS A 48 0.58 -16.47 -4.30
CA HIS A 48 0.36 -15.41 -5.26
C HIS A 48 0.60 -14.00 -4.66
N VAL A 49 1.08 -13.92 -3.43
CA VAL A 49 1.36 -12.64 -2.77
C VAL A 49 2.85 -12.35 -2.82
N ARG A 50 3.18 -11.12 -3.18
CA ARG A 50 4.57 -10.65 -3.25
C ARG A 50 4.68 -9.38 -2.42
N VAL A 51 5.81 -9.23 -1.74
CA VAL A 51 6.06 -8.04 -0.93
C VAL A 51 6.94 -7.10 -1.74
N LEU A 52 6.59 -5.81 -1.69
CA LEU A 52 7.35 -4.77 -2.36
C LEU A 52 8.15 -3.97 -1.36
N SER A 53 9.38 -3.67 -1.72
CA SER A 53 10.21 -2.74 -0.98
C SER A 53 10.89 -1.79 -1.95
N GLU A 54 11.37 -0.69 -1.39
CA GLU A 54 12.08 0.29 -2.20
C GLU A 54 13.36 -0.31 -2.75
N GLU A 55 13.68 0.09 -3.99
CA GLU A 55 14.89 -0.32 -4.67
C GLU A 55 15.77 0.90 -4.92
N ASP A 56 16.97 0.65 -5.40
CA ASP A 56 17.89 1.73 -5.74
C ASP A 56 17.19 2.70 -6.68
N GLY A 57 17.43 3.99 -6.45
CA GLY A 57 16.83 5.01 -7.29
C GLY A 57 15.43 5.44 -6.85
N PHE A 58 14.94 4.93 -5.70
CA PHE A 58 13.60 5.28 -5.26
C PHE A 58 13.40 6.78 -5.11
N TRP A 59 14.40 7.50 -4.59
CA TRP A 59 14.25 8.94 -4.39
C TRP A 59 13.99 9.67 -5.71
N THR A 60 14.68 9.27 -6.78
CA THR A 60 14.44 9.84 -8.09
C THR A 60 13.03 9.56 -8.59
N VAL A 61 12.54 8.35 -8.36
CA VAL A 61 11.16 8.00 -8.75
C VAL A 61 10.16 8.84 -7.95
N TYR A 62 10.40 9.00 -6.65
CA TYR A 62 9.52 9.83 -5.81
C TYR A 62 9.47 11.27 -6.34
N GLN A 63 10.62 11.83 -6.70
CA GLN A 63 10.67 13.18 -7.24
C GLN A 63 9.89 13.28 -8.56
N GLN A 64 9.99 12.28 -9.42
CA GLN A 64 9.27 12.26 -10.68
C GLN A 64 7.75 12.17 -10.47
N VAL A 65 7.33 11.29 -9.57
CA VAL A 65 5.91 11.06 -9.30
C VAL A 65 5.26 12.30 -8.70
N THR A 66 5.99 13.04 -7.89
CA THR A 66 5.43 14.22 -7.22
C THR A 66 5.63 15.52 -7.99
N ARG A 67 6.26 15.45 -9.16
CA ARG A 67 6.53 16.66 -9.95
C ARG A 67 5.22 17.35 -10.31
N GLY A 68 5.15 18.65 -10.04
CA GLY A 68 3.96 19.42 -10.34
C GLY A 68 2.85 19.31 -9.31
N LEU A 69 3.05 18.50 -8.27
CA LEU A 69 2.07 18.35 -7.20
C LEU A 69 2.59 19.03 -5.93
N THR A 70 1.66 19.55 -5.13
CA THR A 70 1.99 20.04 -3.80
C THR A 70 1.78 18.87 -2.83
N VAL A 71 2.86 18.20 -2.46
CA VAL A 71 2.79 17.01 -1.61
C VAL A 71 3.33 17.35 -0.23
N ARG A 72 2.42 17.38 0.74
CA ARG A 72 2.78 17.67 2.14
C ARG A 72 1.79 16.97 3.06
N GLY A 73 2.20 16.82 4.33
CA GLY A 73 1.32 16.24 5.34
C GLY A 73 0.89 14.83 4.97
N ASN A 74 -0.40 14.61 5.04
CA ASN A 74 -0.96 13.26 4.85
C ASN A 74 -0.84 12.76 3.41
N LEU A 75 -0.51 13.62 2.47
CA LEU A 75 -0.30 13.18 1.10
C LEU A 75 1.08 12.54 0.91
N VAL A 76 2.02 12.77 1.83
CA VAL A 76 3.36 12.18 1.71
C VAL A 76 3.32 10.65 1.75
N PRO A 77 2.62 10.01 2.70
CA PRO A 77 2.52 8.55 2.67
C PRO A 77 1.87 8.02 1.39
N ASP A 78 0.88 8.73 0.84
CA ASP A 78 0.24 8.31 -0.40
C ASP A 78 1.21 8.43 -1.57
N ALA A 79 1.99 9.51 -1.61
CA ALA A 79 3.01 9.69 -2.64
C ALA A 79 4.11 8.63 -2.51
N HIS A 80 4.45 8.25 -1.29
CA HIS A 80 5.41 7.18 -1.05
C HIS A 80 4.94 5.87 -1.69
N LEU A 81 3.69 5.51 -1.43
CA LEU A 81 3.13 4.28 -2.00
C LEU A 81 3.04 4.39 -3.52
N ALA A 82 2.59 5.53 -4.04
CA ALA A 82 2.50 5.73 -5.49
C ALA A 82 3.87 5.58 -6.14
N ALA A 83 4.91 6.15 -5.55
CA ALA A 83 6.26 6.05 -6.10
C ALA A 83 6.78 4.60 -6.04
N LEU A 84 6.46 3.87 -4.98
CA LEU A 84 6.84 2.47 -4.88
C LEU A 84 6.19 1.64 -5.97
N LEU A 85 4.90 1.85 -6.20
CA LEU A 85 4.19 1.16 -7.28
C LEU A 85 4.80 1.51 -8.63
N ARG A 86 5.13 2.78 -8.85
CA ARG A 86 5.75 3.21 -10.09
C ARG A 86 7.11 2.54 -10.29
N GLN A 87 7.89 2.44 -9.24
CA GLN A 87 9.21 1.84 -9.32
C GLN A 87 9.12 0.38 -9.77
N HIS A 88 8.08 -0.31 -9.35
CA HIS A 88 7.88 -1.72 -9.71
C HIS A 88 7.01 -1.91 -10.95
N GLY A 89 6.67 -0.83 -11.65
CA GLY A 89 5.89 -0.93 -12.87
C GLY A 89 4.44 -1.33 -12.66
N ILE A 90 3.89 -1.07 -11.48
CA ILE A 90 2.53 -1.43 -11.12
C ILE A 90 1.66 -0.19 -11.25
N ALA A 91 0.60 -0.28 -12.05
CA ALA A 91 -0.30 0.85 -12.28
C ALA A 91 -1.64 0.70 -11.59
N ARG A 92 -2.10 -0.53 -11.32
CA ARG A 92 -3.44 -0.73 -10.75
C ARG A 92 -3.39 -0.74 -9.24
N LEU A 93 -4.25 0.07 -8.64
CA LEU A 93 -4.35 0.19 -7.19
C LEU A 93 -5.81 0.09 -6.78
N TYR A 94 -6.11 -0.84 -5.88
CA TYR A 94 -7.45 -0.99 -5.32
C TYR A 94 -7.50 -0.21 -4.00
N THR A 95 -8.29 0.84 -4.00
CA THR A 95 -8.46 1.69 -2.82
C THR A 95 -9.72 2.52 -2.96
N ASN A 96 -10.33 2.90 -1.84
CA ASN A 96 -11.42 3.86 -1.84
C ASN A 96 -10.93 5.29 -1.49
N ASP A 97 -9.63 5.46 -1.36
CA ASP A 97 -9.03 6.75 -1.03
C ASP A 97 -8.84 7.56 -2.31
N THR A 98 -9.61 8.65 -2.45
CA THR A 98 -9.58 9.47 -3.64
C THR A 98 -8.30 10.28 -3.79
N ASP A 99 -7.47 10.38 -2.75
CA ASP A 99 -6.20 11.10 -2.86
C ASP A 99 -5.28 10.47 -3.92
N PHE A 100 -5.42 9.17 -4.17
CA PHE A 100 -4.59 8.51 -5.19
C PHE A 100 -4.94 8.93 -6.62
N LEU A 101 -6.09 9.55 -6.83
CA LEU A 101 -6.43 10.11 -8.13
C LEU A 101 -5.53 11.26 -8.53
N LYS A 102 -4.79 11.83 -7.59
CA LYS A 102 -3.82 12.89 -7.88
C LYS A 102 -2.60 12.39 -8.64
N PHE A 103 -2.44 11.06 -8.75
CA PHE A 103 -1.30 10.45 -9.45
C PHE A 103 -1.80 9.84 -10.75
N PRO A 104 -1.67 10.56 -11.88
CA PRO A 104 -2.35 10.16 -13.12
C PRO A 104 -1.92 8.80 -13.70
N PHE A 105 -0.71 8.33 -13.35
CA PHE A 105 -0.26 7.04 -13.87
C PHE A 105 -0.98 5.86 -13.21
N LEU A 106 -1.65 6.08 -12.08
CA LEU A 106 -2.34 5.02 -11.37
C LEU A 106 -3.74 4.79 -11.94
N ASP A 107 -4.07 3.53 -12.15
CA ASP A 107 -5.41 3.10 -12.48
C ASP A 107 -6.09 2.71 -11.16
N VAL A 108 -6.79 3.67 -10.58
CA VAL A 108 -7.38 3.51 -9.25
C VAL A 108 -8.73 2.85 -9.39
N LYS A 109 -8.91 1.75 -8.65
CA LYS A 109 -10.17 1.00 -8.63
C LYS A 109 -10.71 0.96 -7.21
N ASN A 110 -11.99 1.27 -7.07
CA ASN A 110 -12.65 1.16 -5.77
C ASN A 110 -13.10 -0.30 -5.60
N PRO A 111 -12.57 -1.02 -4.60
CA PRO A 111 -12.91 -2.42 -4.43
C PRO A 111 -14.35 -2.66 -3.98
N PHE A 112 -15.03 -1.59 -3.55
CA PHE A 112 -16.41 -1.68 -3.05
C PHE A 112 -17.43 -1.19 -4.09
N ALA A 113 -16.97 -0.79 -5.24
CA ALA A 113 -17.87 -0.25 -6.27
C ALA A 113 -18.38 -1.35 -7.20
#